data_58b250330ee475d14a9664058e95d8fd
#
_entry.id   58b250330ee475d14a9664058e95d8fd
#
_cell.length_a   1.000
_cell.length_b   1.000
_cell.length_c   1.000
_cell.angle_alpha   90.00
_cell.angle_beta   90.00
_cell.angle_gamma   90.00
#
_symmetry.space_group_name_H-M   'P 1'
#
loop_
_entity.id
_entity.type
_entity.pdbx_description
1 polymer ?
#
loop_
_entity_poly.entity_id
_entity_poly.type
_entity_poly.pdbx_seq_one_letter_code
_entity_poly.pdbx_strand_id
1 'polypeptide(L)'
;MTYGIRVERLPPFALFDLRGSRNAISAWTNAISSFPTMPTFPTMPNSLTRAKSGELYHTGPNRWLLRAPLDREIEWERKLDPANAPAEISIVKVSDTQTFFRLTGTDAEQVTSIGCPLDLHNDAFNSHAVSFTEFFGVKALILRCGDGFDLAVEQSFGDMIEDYLRRAII
;
A
#
# COMPACT_ATOMS: atom_id res chain seq x y z
N MET A 1 -14.59 -7.94 26.78
CA MET A 1 -14.38 -6.52 26.45
C MET A 1 -14.43 -6.40 24.94
N THR A 2 -15.29 -5.55 24.44
CA THR A 2 -15.37 -5.33 22.97
C THR A 2 -14.51 -4.12 22.63
N TYR A 3 -13.57 -4.28 21.73
CA TYR A 3 -12.72 -3.17 21.25
C TYR A 3 -13.52 -2.18 20.41
N GLY A 4 -13.22 -0.88 20.57
CA GLY A 4 -13.74 0.22 19.76
C GLY A 4 -13.06 0.30 18.38
N ILE A 5 -13.22 -0.74 17.58
CA ILE A 5 -12.60 -0.88 16.26
C ILE A 5 -13.62 -1.29 15.20
N ARG A 6 -13.45 -0.77 14.00
CA ARG A 6 -14.10 -1.25 12.78
C ARG A 6 -13.06 -1.89 11.88
N VAL A 7 -13.35 -3.11 11.45
CA VAL A 7 -12.57 -3.84 10.45
C VAL A 7 -13.39 -3.94 9.17
N GLU A 8 -12.81 -3.53 8.06
CA GLU A 8 -13.45 -3.53 6.75
C GLU A 8 -12.52 -4.16 5.72
N ARG A 9 -12.99 -5.19 5.00
CA ARG A 9 -12.30 -5.68 3.81
C ARG A 9 -12.57 -4.71 2.67
N LEU A 10 -11.51 -4.11 2.13
CA LEU A 10 -11.62 -3.11 1.08
C LEU A 10 -11.83 -3.77 -0.30
N PRO A 11 -12.43 -3.06 -1.26
CA PRO A 11 -12.47 -3.51 -2.65
C PRO A 11 -11.05 -3.62 -3.21
N PRO A 12 -10.86 -4.39 -4.30
CA PRO A 12 -9.57 -4.50 -4.96
C PRO A 12 -9.11 -3.15 -5.52
N PHE A 13 -7.78 -2.98 -5.59
CA PHE A 13 -7.10 -1.81 -6.14
C PHE A 13 -6.30 -2.16 -7.37
N ALA A 14 -6.08 -1.19 -8.24
CA ALA A 14 -5.03 -1.25 -9.25
C ALA A 14 -3.67 -1.10 -8.55
N LEU A 15 -2.78 -2.07 -8.74
CA LEU A 15 -1.46 -2.10 -8.12
C LEU A 15 -0.37 -2.32 -9.17
N PHE A 16 0.71 -1.51 -9.08
CA PHE A 16 1.87 -1.62 -9.95
C PHE A 16 3.15 -1.64 -9.11
N ASP A 17 3.92 -2.73 -9.21
CA ASP A 17 5.28 -2.83 -8.66
C ASP A 17 6.24 -2.15 -9.64
N LEU A 18 6.88 -1.07 -9.22
CA LEU A 18 7.82 -0.28 -10.01
C LEU A 18 9.21 -0.49 -9.44
N ARG A 19 10.17 -0.81 -10.30
CA ARG A 19 11.58 -0.96 -9.91
C ARG A 19 12.45 -0.08 -10.80
N GLY A 20 13.34 0.65 -10.16
CA GLY A 20 14.23 1.60 -10.78
C GLY A 20 14.52 2.77 -9.88
N SER A 21 15.53 3.56 -10.21
CA SER A 21 15.85 4.74 -9.42
C SER A 21 14.70 5.76 -9.46
N ARG A 22 14.50 6.47 -8.35
CA ARG A 22 13.50 7.55 -8.26
C ARG A 22 13.63 8.53 -9.42
N ASN A 23 14.85 8.94 -9.75
CA ASN A 23 15.09 9.94 -10.79
C ASN A 23 14.71 9.40 -12.18
N ALA A 24 15.06 8.14 -12.49
CA ALA A 24 14.73 7.54 -13.78
C ALA A 24 13.22 7.39 -13.97
N ILE A 25 12.52 6.81 -12.96
CA ILE A 25 11.06 6.61 -13.05
C ILE A 25 10.33 7.97 -13.09
N SER A 26 10.73 8.92 -12.24
CA SER A 26 10.11 10.24 -12.20
C SER A 26 10.31 11.00 -13.53
N ALA A 27 11.52 11.00 -14.09
CA ALA A 27 11.80 11.64 -15.37
C ALA A 27 10.97 11.02 -16.51
N TRP A 28 10.93 9.69 -16.57
CA TRP A 28 10.15 8.98 -17.59
C TRP A 28 8.65 9.25 -17.46
N THR A 29 8.06 9.10 -16.27
CA THR A 29 6.62 9.30 -16.07
C THR A 29 6.18 10.75 -16.24
N ASN A 30 7.04 11.73 -15.93
CA ASN A 30 6.76 13.15 -16.15
C ASN A 30 6.86 13.56 -17.62
N ALA A 31 7.66 12.87 -18.43
CA ALA A 31 7.71 13.08 -19.88
C ALA A 31 6.42 12.62 -20.58
N ILE A 32 5.65 11.75 -19.95
CA ILE A 32 4.35 11.28 -20.45
C ILE A 32 3.26 12.25 -19.94
N SER A 33 2.84 13.17 -20.78
CA SER A 33 1.84 14.23 -20.44
C SER A 33 0.43 13.70 -20.17
N SER A 34 0.17 12.41 -20.40
CA SER A 34 -1.17 11.82 -20.25
C SER A 34 -1.57 11.65 -18.77
N PHE A 35 -2.84 11.84 -18.49
CA PHE A 35 -3.46 11.44 -17.23
C PHE A 35 -3.45 9.91 -17.11
N PRO A 36 -3.31 9.33 -15.91
CA PRO A 36 -3.23 9.99 -14.60
C PRO A 36 -1.85 10.59 -14.29
N THR A 37 -1.84 11.63 -13.45
CA THR A 37 -0.59 12.23 -12.99
C THR A 37 0.05 11.36 -11.91
N MET A 38 1.35 11.07 -12.07
CA MET A 38 2.10 10.29 -11.07
C MET A 38 2.14 11.04 -9.73
N PRO A 39 1.86 10.38 -8.59
CA PRO A 39 2.11 10.98 -7.28
C PRO A 39 3.59 11.35 -7.12
N THR A 40 3.87 12.38 -6.35
CA THR A 40 5.26 12.76 -6.02
C THR A 40 5.97 11.60 -5.34
N PHE A 41 7.21 11.31 -5.76
CA PHE A 41 7.98 10.21 -5.17
C PHE A 41 8.37 10.53 -3.71
N PRO A 42 8.07 9.64 -2.75
CA PRO A 42 8.51 9.79 -1.38
C PRO A 42 10.04 9.89 -1.29
N THR A 43 10.54 10.74 -0.42
CA THR A 43 11.99 10.93 -0.24
C THR A 43 12.58 10.03 0.84
N MET A 44 11.77 9.67 1.83
CA MET A 44 12.19 8.83 2.95
C MET A 44 11.88 7.36 2.69
N PRO A 45 12.73 6.42 3.13
CA PRO A 45 12.37 5.00 3.14
C PRO A 45 11.12 4.74 3.96
N ASN A 46 10.36 3.71 3.58
CA ASN A 46 9.14 3.31 4.27
C ASN A 46 8.14 4.46 4.44
N SER A 47 8.04 5.32 3.45
CA SER A 47 7.10 6.42 3.42
C SER A 47 6.24 6.40 2.16
N LEU A 48 5.15 7.14 2.20
CA LEU A 48 4.19 7.22 1.11
C LEU A 48 3.80 8.67 0.80
N THR A 49 3.35 8.87 -0.41
CA THR A 49 2.68 10.10 -0.85
C THR A 49 1.30 9.78 -1.41
N ARG A 50 0.37 10.72 -1.23
CA ARG A 50 -1.01 10.62 -1.71
C ARG A 50 -1.32 11.72 -2.71
N ALA A 51 -2.01 11.33 -3.78
CA ALA A 51 -2.57 12.24 -4.77
C ALA A 51 -3.99 11.79 -5.15
N LYS A 52 -4.73 12.62 -5.87
CA LYS A 52 -6.07 12.24 -6.36
C LYS A 52 -6.04 11.03 -7.31
N SER A 53 -4.92 10.83 -8.00
CA SER A 53 -4.71 9.74 -8.96
C SER A 53 -4.35 8.41 -8.31
N GLY A 54 -3.83 8.41 -7.09
CA GLY A 54 -3.38 7.22 -6.37
C GLY A 54 -2.38 7.55 -5.28
N GLU A 55 -1.81 6.52 -4.71
CA GLU A 55 -0.79 6.59 -3.66
C GLU A 55 0.47 5.88 -4.11
N LEU A 56 1.62 6.43 -3.77
CA LEU A 56 2.92 5.85 -4.10
C LEU A 56 3.69 5.53 -2.83
N TYR A 57 4.12 4.29 -2.69
CA TYR A 57 4.82 3.76 -1.53
C TYR A 57 6.27 3.48 -1.85
N HIS A 58 7.19 3.94 -1.01
CA HIS A 58 8.60 3.59 -1.05
C HIS A 58 8.82 2.34 -0.19
N THR A 59 8.82 1.17 -0.81
CA THR A 59 8.82 -0.14 -0.13
C THR A 59 10.20 -0.77 0.01
N GLY A 60 11.22 -0.15 -0.59
CA GLY A 60 12.61 -0.63 -0.51
C GLY A 60 13.53 0.14 -1.46
N PRO A 61 14.83 -0.12 -1.45
CA PRO A 61 15.78 0.52 -2.36
C PRO A 61 15.36 0.33 -3.83
N ASN A 62 15.15 1.43 -4.54
CA ASN A 62 14.69 1.43 -5.93
C ASN A 62 13.39 0.62 -6.16
N ARG A 63 12.54 0.51 -5.16
CA ARG A 63 11.29 -0.22 -5.23
C ARG A 63 10.12 0.60 -4.74
N TRP A 64 9.10 0.67 -5.59
CA TRP A 64 7.91 1.48 -5.39
C TRP A 64 6.66 0.65 -5.65
N LEU A 65 5.61 0.88 -4.89
CA LEU A 65 4.30 0.30 -5.15
C LEU A 65 3.30 1.45 -5.36
N LEU A 66 2.71 1.49 -6.53
CA LEU A 66 1.60 2.39 -6.84
C LEU A 66 0.28 1.69 -6.53
N ARG A 67 -0.57 2.32 -5.71
CA ARG A 67 -1.95 1.93 -5.47
C ARG A 67 -2.91 2.97 -6.02
N ALA A 68 -3.87 2.55 -6.82
CA ALA A 68 -4.89 3.43 -7.38
C ALA A 68 -6.28 2.77 -7.34
N PRO A 69 -7.37 3.54 -7.50
CA PRO A 69 -8.69 2.96 -7.71
C PRO A 69 -8.70 2.00 -8.90
N LEU A 70 -9.40 0.87 -8.76
CA LEU A 70 -9.40 -0.19 -9.78
C LEU A 70 -10.00 0.28 -11.11
N ASP A 71 -10.98 1.17 -11.08
CA ASP A 71 -11.60 1.76 -12.28
C ASP A 71 -10.63 2.59 -13.14
N ARG A 72 -9.46 2.94 -12.58
CA ARG A 72 -8.38 3.63 -13.30
C ARG A 72 -7.24 2.73 -13.76
N GLU A 73 -7.37 1.41 -13.58
CA GLU A 73 -6.30 0.47 -13.91
C GLU A 73 -5.85 0.59 -15.37
N ILE A 74 -6.79 0.66 -16.32
CA ILE A 74 -6.48 0.77 -17.76
C ILE A 74 -5.74 2.08 -18.10
N GLU A 75 -6.07 3.18 -17.43
CA GLU A 75 -5.36 4.46 -17.61
C GLU A 75 -3.90 4.34 -17.14
N TRP A 76 -3.69 3.68 -15.99
CA TRP A 76 -2.37 3.43 -15.45
C TRP A 76 -1.57 2.44 -16.30
N GLU A 77 -2.19 1.36 -16.82
CA GLU A 77 -1.54 0.43 -17.74
C GLU A 77 -1.01 1.12 -19.00
N ARG A 78 -1.78 2.05 -19.56
CA ARG A 78 -1.34 2.82 -20.72
C ARG A 78 -0.18 3.75 -20.40
N LYS A 79 -0.22 4.40 -19.23
CA LYS A 79 0.85 5.30 -18.79
C LYS A 79 2.12 4.56 -18.43
N LEU A 80 1.98 3.42 -17.77
CA LEU A 80 3.09 2.60 -17.25
C LEU A 80 3.37 1.39 -18.16
N ASP A 81 3.15 1.52 -19.46
CA ASP A 81 3.39 0.42 -20.41
C ASP A 81 4.87 0.01 -20.41
N PRO A 82 5.18 -1.23 -19.99
CA PRO A 82 6.56 -1.72 -19.96
C PRO A 82 7.28 -1.65 -21.31
N ALA A 83 6.55 -1.72 -22.42
CA ALA A 83 7.12 -1.64 -23.76
C ALA A 83 7.75 -0.28 -24.06
N ASN A 84 7.30 0.77 -23.38
CA ASN A 84 7.80 2.14 -23.53
C ASN A 84 8.74 2.56 -22.40
N ALA A 85 8.97 1.68 -21.41
CA ALA A 85 9.84 2.00 -20.28
C ALA A 85 11.32 1.92 -20.66
N PRO A 86 12.18 2.80 -20.12
CA PRO A 86 13.63 2.65 -20.21
C PRO A 86 14.10 1.30 -19.66
N ALA A 87 15.21 0.77 -20.21
CA ALA A 87 15.71 -0.58 -19.86
C ALA A 87 16.02 -0.77 -18.36
N GLU A 88 16.33 0.33 -17.66
CA GLU A 88 16.61 0.30 -16.21
C GLU A 88 15.36 0.33 -15.33
N ILE A 89 14.16 0.42 -15.93
CA ILE A 89 12.89 0.46 -15.23
C ILE A 89 12.11 -0.84 -15.49
N SER A 90 11.66 -1.49 -14.42
CA SER A 90 10.75 -2.64 -14.49
C SER A 90 9.40 -2.26 -13.90
N ILE A 91 8.34 -2.65 -14.61
CA ILE A 91 6.95 -2.41 -14.20
C ILE A 91 6.19 -3.72 -14.29
N VAL A 92 5.51 -4.07 -13.21
CA VAL A 92 4.65 -5.25 -13.16
C VAL A 92 3.31 -4.88 -12.54
N LYS A 93 2.22 -5.14 -13.27
CA LYS A 93 0.88 -5.07 -12.69
C LYS A 93 0.67 -6.23 -11.74
N VAL A 94 0.23 -5.91 -10.50
CA VAL A 94 0.05 -6.87 -9.41
C VAL A 94 -1.30 -6.68 -8.69
N SER A 95 -2.31 -6.20 -9.39
CA SER A 95 -3.61 -5.78 -8.85
C SER A 95 -4.35 -6.88 -8.10
N ASP A 96 -4.24 -8.12 -8.54
CA ASP A 96 -4.93 -9.29 -8.01
C ASP A 96 -4.12 -10.08 -6.96
N THR A 97 -2.95 -9.55 -6.57
CA THR A 97 -2.05 -10.26 -5.63
C THR A 97 -2.32 -9.97 -4.16
N GLN A 98 -3.09 -8.93 -3.85
CA GLN A 98 -3.25 -8.42 -2.49
C GLN A 98 -4.73 -8.28 -2.10
N THR A 99 -5.03 -8.65 -0.85
CA THR A 99 -6.29 -8.29 -0.18
C THR A 99 -6.01 -7.20 0.84
N PHE A 100 -6.81 -6.15 0.83
CA PHE A 100 -6.69 -5.01 1.73
C PHE A 100 -7.77 -5.03 2.80
N PHE A 101 -7.38 -4.68 4.03
CA PHE A 101 -8.27 -4.44 5.16
C PHE A 101 -8.02 -3.03 5.69
N ARG A 102 -9.09 -2.37 6.14
CA ARG A 102 -9.02 -1.12 6.89
C ARG A 102 -9.43 -1.34 8.32
N LEU A 103 -8.59 -0.91 9.24
CA LEU A 103 -8.78 -1.00 10.67
C LEU A 103 -8.84 0.43 11.22
N THR A 104 -9.99 0.86 11.72
CA THR A 104 -10.21 2.22 12.24
C THR A 104 -10.91 2.20 13.59
N GLY A 105 -10.72 3.25 14.37
CA GLY A 105 -11.35 3.41 15.67
C GLY A 105 -10.35 3.61 16.80
N THR A 106 -10.85 3.85 18.00
CA THR A 106 -10.03 4.19 19.18
C THR A 106 -9.01 3.13 19.56
N ASP A 107 -9.33 1.86 19.28
CA ASP A 107 -8.48 0.72 19.64
C ASP A 107 -7.76 0.12 18.42
N ALA A 108 -7.75 0.82 17.28
CA ALA A 108 -7.15 0.32 16.04
C ALA A 108 -5.66 -0.01 16.22
N GLU A 109 -4.90 0.84 16.90
CA GLU A 109 -3.48 0.60 17.19
C GLU A 109 -3.28 -0.64 18.06
N GLN A 110 -4.04 -0.74 19.16
CA GLN A 110 -3.96 -1.86 20.08
C GLN A 110 -4.29 -3.19 19.42
N VAL A 111 -5.37 -3.25 18.63
CA VAL A 111 -5.77 -4.48 17.93
C VAL A 111 -4.77 -4.84 16.83
N THR A 112 -4.29 -3.86 16.08
CA THR A 112 -3.30 -4.11 15.03
C THR A 112 -2.00 -4.65 15.62
N SER A 113 -1.58 -4.16 16.78
CA SER A 113 -0.37 -4.61 17.49
C SER A 113 -0.44 -6.07 17.98
N ILE A 114 -1.63 -6.67 18.05
CA ILE A 114 -1.76 -8.11 18.39
C ILE A 114 -1.08 -8.99 17.34
N GLY A 115 -1.18 -8.61 16.06
CA GLY A 115 -0.63 -9.40 14.95
C GLY A 115 0.62 -8.78 14.32
N CYS A 116 0.93 -7.53 14.60
CA CYS A 116 2.00 -6.75 13.97
C CYS A 116 3.14 -6.46 14.95
N PRO A 117 4.40 -6.83 14.64
CA PRO A 117 5.53 -6.60 15.52
C PRO A 117 6.11 -5.17 15.44
N LEU A 118 5.60 -4.32 14.53
CA LEU A 118 6.06 -2.93 14.41
C LEU A 118 5.56 -2.09 15.58
N ASP A 119 6.36 -1.09 15.96
CA ASP A 119 5.89 0.01 16.79
C ASP A 119 4.95 0.89 15.96
N LEU A 120 3.65 0.78 16.24
CA LEU A 120 2.59 1.48 15.52
C LEU A 120 2.24 2.83 16.16
N HIS A 121 2.93 3.23 17.24
CA HIS A 121 2.73 4.55 17.84
C HIS A 121 2.99 5.67 16.82
N ASN A 122 2.23 6.76 16.89
CA ASN A 122 2.28 7.81 15.87
C ASN A 122 3.66 8.48 15.72
N ASP A 123 4.47 8.49 16.77
CA ASP A 123 5.84 9.03 16.72
C ASP A 123 6.78 8.13 15.90
N ALA A 124 6.55 6.82 15.90
CA ALA A 124 7.35 5.84 15.15
C ALA A 124 6.75 5.53 13.77
N PHE A 125 5.41 5.49 13.68
CA PHE A 125 4.67 5.13 12.47
C PHE A 125 3.63 6.21 12.14
N ASN A 126 4.10 7.36 11.61
CA ASN A 126 3.29 8.55 11.37
C ASN A 126 2.36 8.44 10.15
N SER A 127 1.64 9.52 9.84
CA SER A 127 0.64 9.57 8.74
C SER A 127 1.17 9.28 7.33
N HIS A 128 2.49 9.32 7.13
CA HIS A 128 3.16 9.00 5.87
C HIS A 128 3.90 7.66 5.93
N ALA A 129 3.74 6.90 6.99
CA ALA A 129 4.45 5.64 7.16
C ALA A 129 3.77 4.50 6.38
N VAL A 130 4.61 3.68 5.74
CA VAL A 130 4.25 2.42 5.11
C VAL A 130 5.42 1.45 5.28
N SER A 131 5.15 0.20 5.58
CA SER A 131 6.21 -0.80 5.70
C SER A 131 5.71 -2.21 5.39
N PHE A 132 6.58 -3.01 4.79
CA PHE A 132 6.41 -4.46 4.85
C PHE A 132 6.77 -4.94 6.25
N THR A 133 5.97 -5.86 6.75
CA THR A 133 6.08 -6.47 8.07
C THR A 133 5.49 -7.88 8.04
N GLU A 134 5.33 -8.45 9.21
CA GLU A 134 4.48 -9.63 9.41
C GLU A 134 3.15 -9.22 10.05
N PHE A 135 2.09 -9.96 9.75
CA PHE A 135 0.82 -9.85 10.43
C PHE A 135 0.26 -11.26 10.65
N PHE A 136 0.13 -11.66 11.91
CA PHE A 136 -0.20 -13.06 12.29
C PHE A 136 0.66 -14.09 11.56
N GLY A 137 1.96 -13.82 11.42
CA GLY A 137 2.93 -14.76 10.83
C GLY A 137 2.96 -14.78 9.29
N VAL A 138 2.16 -13.98 8.60
CA VAL A 138 2.23 -13.82 7.14
C VAL A 138 2.79 -12.46 6.75
N LYS A 139 3.46 -12.41 5.60
CA LYS A 139 3.97 -11.14 5.08
C LYS A 139 2.81 -10.18 4.79
N ALA A 140 2.93 -8.96 5.28
CA ALA A 140 1.94 -7.93 5.12
C ALA A 140 2.59 -6.59 4.76
N LEU A 141 1.82 -5.73 4.08
CA LEU A 141 2.10 -4.31 3.94
C LEU A 141 1.15 -3.57 4.87
N ILE A 142 1.68 -2.72 5.73
CA ILE A 142 0.87 -1.86 6.60
C ILE A 142 1.16 -0.40 6.32
N LEU A 143 0.13 0.43 6.34
CA LEU A 143 0.26 1.88 6.22
C LEU A 143 -0.70 2.60 7.15
N ARG A 144 -0.28 3.77 7.63
CA ARG A 144 -1.16 4.63 8.43
C ARG A 144 -2.22 5.28 7.53
N CYS A 145 -3.49 5.24 7.93
CA CYS A 145 -4.60 5.83 7.21
C CYS A 145 -5.59 6.47 8.20
N GLY A 146 -5.64 7.81 8.23
CA GLY A 146 -6.49 8.53 9.17
C GLY A 146 -6.21 8.16 10.62
N ASP A 147 -7.24 7.72 11.33
CA ASP A 147 -7.20 7.26 12.73
C ASP A 147 -6.86 5.76 12.89
N GLY A 148 -6.38 5.12 11.82
CA GLY A 148 -6.09 3.70 11.85
C GLY A 148 -5.07 3.26 10.80
N PHE A 149 -5.28 2.08 10.24
CA PHE A 149 -4.35 1.44 9.32
C PHE A 149 -5.06 0.80 8.14
N ASP A 150 -4.43 0.84 6.96
CA ASP A 150 -4.70 -0.11 5.91
C ASP A 150 -3.64 -1.22 5.99
N LEU A 151 -4.09 -2.46 5.88
CA LEU A 151 -3.28 -3.67 5.91
C LEU A 151 -3.51 -4.43 4.61
N ALA A 152 -2.45 -4.82 3.93
CA ALA A 152 -2.53 -5.69 2.76
C ALA A 152 -1.74 -6.98 3.00
N VAL A 153 -2.37 -8.10 2.65
CA VAL A 153 -1.75 -9.42 2.66
C VAL A 153 -1.88 -10.07 1.29
N GLU A 154 -1.07 -11.07 1.00
CA GLU A 154 -1.25 -11.87 -0.20
C GLU A 154 -2.69 -12.41 -0.25
N GLN A 155 -3.30 -12.39 -1.43
CA GLN A 155 -4.72 -12.69 -1.61
C GLN A 155 -5.12 -14.05 -1.06
N SER A 156 -4.24 -15.05 -1.15
CA SER A 156 -4.46 -16.40 -0.61
C SER A 156 -4.65 -16.43 0.92
N PHE A 157 -4.16 -15.44 1.64
CA PHE A 157 -4.31 -15.32 3.10
C PHE A 157 -5.47 -14.41 3.54
N GLY A 158 -6.19 -13.80 2.60
CA GLY A 158 -7.23 -12.82 2.91
C GLY A 158 -8.28 -13.35 3.90
N ASP A 159 -8.86 -14.51 3.63
CA ASP A 159 -9.92 -15.09 4.48
C ASP A 159 -9.38 -15.51 5.86
N MET A 160 -8.15 -16.02 5.94
CA MET A 160 -7.48 -16.37 7.20
C MET A 160 -7.27 -15.11 8.05
N ILE A 161 -6.78 -14.04 7.47
CA ILE A 161 -6.56 -12.79 8.20
C ILE A 161 -7.87 -12.15 8.64
N GLU A 162 -8.91 -12.21 7.83
CA GLU A 162 -10.24 -11.74 8.22
C GLU A 162 -10.79 -12.50 9.43
N ASP A 163 -10.61 -13.83 9.48
CA ASP A 163 -11.01 -14.65 10.63
C ASP A 163 -10.21 -14.30 11.89
N TYR A 164 -8.89 -14.10 11.76
CA TYR A 164 -8.04 -13.70 12.89
C TYR A 164 -8.43 -12.31 13.43
N LEU A 165 -8.68 -11.36 12.56
CA LEU A 165 -9.14 -10.02 12.96
C LEU A 165 -10.48 -10.09 13.67
N ARG A 166 -11.44 -10.88 13.19
CA ARG A 166 -12.73 -11.07 13.87
C ARG A 166 -12.57 -11.65 15.25
N ARG A 167 -11.66 -12.60 15.45
CA ARG A 167 -11.38 -13.19 16.78
C ARG A 167 -10.65 -12.21 17.71
N ALA A 168 -9.78 -11.37 17.18
CA ALA A 168 -9.02 -10.42 17.97
C ALA A 168 -9.87 -9.28 18.56
N ILE A 169 -11.06 -9.02 17.99
CA ILE A 169 -11.94 -7.91 18.42
C ILE A 169 -13.07 -8.31 19.36
N ILE A 170 -13.21 -9.61 19.69
CA ILE A 170 -14.18 -10.13 20.66
C ILE A 170 -13.60 -10.00 22.08
#